data_24b4a3c563cad5e57108b1f67b170ffa
#
_entry.id   24b4a3c563cad5e57108b1f67b170ffa
#
_cell.length_a   1.000
_cell.length_b   1.000
_cell.length_c   1.000
_cell.angle_alpha   90.00
_cell.angle_beta   90.00
_cell.angle_gamma   90.00
#
_symmetry.space_group_name_H-M   'P 1'
#
loop_
_entity.id
_entity.type
_entity.pdbx_description
1 polymer ?
#
loop_
_entity_poly.entity_id
_entity_poly.type
_entity_poly.pdbx_seq_one_letter_code
_entity_poly.pdbx_strand_id
1 'polypeptide(L)'
;MKKNFLKKLVAGVLAATLGVTALAGCGSAKTADKGDQVYRTLDEIKDSGEINIGVFSDKNPFGYVDDNGDYQGYDVYFAERLGKDLGVKINYVSTEAANRVEYLETGKVDVILANFTVTDERAEKVDFALPYMNVGL
;
A
#
# COMPACT_ATOMS: atom_id res chain seq x y z
N MET A 1 31.44 -44.64 34.02
CA MET A 1 31.23 -46.04 33.53
C MET A 1 30.48 -45.93 32.18
N LYS A 2 31.22 -46.30 31.17
CA LYS A 2 30.88 -47.18 30.05
C LYS A 2 29.80 -46.68 29.13
N LYS A 3 30.19 -46.25 27.95
CA LYS A 3 30.57 -46.95 26.72
C LYS A 3 29.36 -47.10 25.79
N ASN A 4 29.49 -46.37 24.66
CA ASN A 4 29.67 -46.93 23.31
C ASN A 4 28.48 -47.69 22.73
N PHE A 5 28.12 -47.31 21.55
CA PHE A 5 28.23 -48.10 20.30
C PHE A 5 27.38 -47.42 19.23
N LEU A 6 27.93 -46.78 18.30
CA LEU A 6 28.68 -47.12 17.11
C LEU A 6 27.87 -47.92 16.06
N LYS A 7 27.66 -47.23 14.95
CA LYS A 7 27.75 -47.69 13.57
C LYS A 7 26.86 -48.84 13.08
N LYS A 8 26.26 -48.60 11.99
CA LYS A 8 26.39 -49.19 10.62
C LYS A 8 25.15 -48.80 9.81
N LEU A 9 25.27 -48.02 8.73
CA LEU A 9 25.69 -48.40 7.39
C LEU A 9 24.92 -49.58 6.79
N VAL A 10 24.31 -49.31 5.66
CA VAL A 10 24.21 -50.02 4.39
C VAL A 10 22.87 -49.66 3.76
N ALA A 11 22.75 -48.84 2.75
CA ALA A 11 22.96 -49.05 1.33
C ALA A 11 21.99 -50.08 0.71
N GLY A 12 21.28 -49.65 -0.27
CA GLY A 12 20.68 -50.54 -1.31
C GLY A 12 19.27 -50.14 -1.63
N VAL A 13 19.12 -49.70 -2.75
CA VAL A 13 18.81 -50.11 -4.09
C VAL A 13 17.48 -49.60 -4.60
N LEU A 14 17.58 -48.79 -5.66
CA LEU A 14 16.71 -48.62 -6.82
C LEU A 14 15.47 -49.50 -6.90
N ALA A 15 14.33 -48.85 -7.13
CA ALA A 15 13.38 -49.30 -8.13
C ALA A 15 12.56 -48.10 -8.65
N ALA A 16 12.74 -47.88 -9.90
CA ALA A 16 11.95 -46.97 -10.73
C ALA A 16 10.55 -47.58 -10.96
N THR A 17 9.52 -46.78 -10.79
CA THR A 17 8.28 -46.97 -11.53
C THR A 17 7.72 -45.64 -12.00
N LEU A 18 7.68 -45.53 -13.31
CA LEU A 18 6.92 -44.54 -14.07
C LEU A 18 5.41 -44.77 -13.84
N GLY A 19 4.68 -43.71 -13.75
CA GLY A 19 3.22 -43.69 -13.81
C GLY A 19 2.79 -42.23 -13.68
N VAL A 20 2.82 -41.46 -14.71
CA VAL A 20 1.86 -41.10 -15.74
C VAL A 20 0.61 -40.41 -15.17
N THR A 21 0.51 -39.13 -15.60
CA THR A 21 -0.66 -38.32 -15.88
C THR A 21 -1.64 -38.02 -14.74
N ALA A 22 -1.69 -36.74 -14.42
CA ALA A 22 -2.97 -36.07 -14.26
C ALA A 22 -2.86 -34.68 -14.85
N LEU A 23 -3.67 -34.52 -15.85
CA LEU A 23 -3.98 -33.27 -16.53
C LEU A 23 -4.58 -32.23 -15.60
N ALA A 24 -4.19 -31.03 -15.90
CA ALA A 24 -5.06 -29.89 -16.09
C ALA A 24 -5.70 -29.28 -14.85
N GLY A 25 -5.17 -28.24 -14.50
CA GLY A 25 -5.81 -27.16 -13.82
C GLY A 25 -5.09 -25.88 -14.20
N CYS A 26 -5.31 -25.39 -15.43
CA CYS A 26 -4.97 -24.02 -15.79
C CYS A 26 -5.85 -23.09 -14.94
N GLY A 27 -5.37 -22.78 -13.77
CA GLY A 27 -5.69 -21.58 -13.06
C GLY A 27 -4.40 -20.77 -13.03
N SER A 28 -4.15 -20.01 -14.10
CA SER A 28 -3.14 -18.97 -14.05
C SER A 28 -3.62 -17.87 -13.10
N ALA A 29 -3.46 -18.10 -11.80
CA ALA A 29 -3.25 -17.00 -10.92
C ALA A 29 -1.91 -16.42 -11.35
N LYS A 30 -1.94 -15.31 -12.06
CA LYS A 30 -0.78 -14.43 -12.19
C LYS A 30 -0.42 -14.05 -10.77
N THR A 31 0.52 -14.75 -10.17
CA THR A 31 1.36 -14.20 -9.12
C THR A 31 2.05 -13.02 -9.78
N ALA A 32 1.52 -11.83 -9.58
CA ALA A 32 2.26 -10.62 -9.84
C ALA A 32 3.56 -10.76 -9.07
N ASP A 33 4.66 -10.68 -9.80
CA ASP A 33 5.99 -10.58 -9.26
C ASP A 33 5.99 -9.42 -8.26
N LYS A 34 6.11 -9.70 -6.97
CA LYS A 34 6.22 -8.69 -5.91
C LYS A 34 7.65 -8.13 -5.84
N GLY A 35 8.28 -7.93 -6.98
CA GLY A 35 9.53 -7.19 -7.10
C GLY A 35 9.24 -5.71 -6.88
N ASP A 36 9.67 -5.19 -5.72
CA ASP A 36 9.81 -3.76 -5.40
C ASP A 36 8.55 -2.88 -5.50
N GLN A 37 7.35 -3.41 -5.33
CA GLN A 37 6.16 -2.59 -5.26
C GLN A 37 6.12 -1.85 -3.91
N VAL A 38 6.38 -0.56 -3.95
CA VAL A 38 6.41 0.33 -2.78
C VAL A 38 5.00 0.72 -2.35
N TYR A 39 4.03 0.72 -3.26
CA TYR A 39 2.65 1.12 -3.00
C TYR A 39 1.74 -0.07 -2.76
N ARG A 40 0.75 0.14 -1.89
CA ARG A 40 -0.29 -0.85 -1.62
C ARG A 40 -1.39 -0.78 -2.68
N THR A 41 -1.90 -1.95 -3.07
CA THR A 41 -3.11 -2.04 -3.88
C THR A 41 -4.35 -1.71 -3.05
N LEU A 42 -5.47 -1.45 -3.72
CA LEU A 42 -6.74 -1.20 -3.03
C LEU A 42 -7.19 -2.39 -2.16
N ASP A 43 -6.94 -3.62 -2.61
CA ASP A 43 -7.27 -4.82 -1.83
C ASP A 43 -6.38 -4.92 -0.59
N GLU A 44 -5.09 -4.66 -0.70
CA GLU A 44 -4.17 -4.62 0.44
C GLU A 44 -4.55 -3.53 1.47
N ILE A 45 -5.00 -2.36 1.01
CA ILE A 45 -5.51 -1.30 1.89
C ILE A 45 -6.76 -1.78 2.64
N LYS A 46 -7.73 -2.37 1.94
CA LYS A 46 -8.95 -2.90 2.56
C LYS A 46 -8.66 -4.04 3.53
N ASP A 47 -7.79 -4.96 3.16
CA ASP A 47 -7.41 -6.10 3.99
C ASP A 47 -6.64 -5.66 5.25
N SER A 48 -5.85 -4.60 5.16
CA SER A 48 -5.16 -4.02 6.32
C SER A 48 -6.10 -3.29 7.28
N GLY A 49 -7.28 -2.87 6.80
CA GLY A 49 -8.25 -2.09 7.56
C GLY A 49 -7.86 -0.63 7.79
N GLU A 50 -6.81 -0.13 7.14
CA GLU A 50 -6.37 1.26 7.27
C GLU A 50 -5.77 1.81 5.97
N ILE A 51 -5.89 3.14 5.80
CA ILE A 51 -5.33 3.90 4.69
C ILE A 51 -4.49 5.06 5.22
N ASN A 52 -3.29 5.24 4.66
CA ASN A 52 -2.43 6.37 4.98
C ASN A 52 -2.74 7.53 4.03
N ILE A 53 -3.21 8.64 4.55
CA ILE A 53 -3.57 9.82 3.75
C ILE A 53 -2.70 11.00 4.14
N GLY A 54 -1.94 11.52 3.19
CA GLY A 54 -1.18 12.75 3.36
C GLY A 54 -2.08 13.97 3.27
N VAL A 55 -2.11 14.77 4.33
CA VAL A 55 -2.89 16.01 4.42
C VAL A 55 -2.01 17.13 4.96
N PHE A 56 -2.38 18.38 4.69
CA PHE A 56 -1.75 19.50 5.40
C PHE A 56 -2.18 19.54 6.87
N SER A 57 -1.28 20.02 7.73
CA SER A 57 -1.55 20.24 9.15
C SER A 57 -1.56 21.72 9.55
N ASP A 58 -1.25 22.62 8.61
CA ASP A 58 -1.02 24.06 8.84
C ASP A 58 -1.63 24.97 7.77
N LYS A 59 -2.49 24.44 6.89
CA LYS A 59 -3.07 25.18 5.74
C LYS A 59 -4.59 25.31 5.85
N ASN A 60 -5.06 26.11 6.79
CA ASN A 60 -6.49 26.48 6.87
C ASN A 60 -6.89 27.26 5.59
N PRO A 61 -8.02 26.94 4.95
CA PRO A 61 -9.06 25.99 5.32
C PRO A 61 -8.92 24.58 4.72
N PHE A 62 -7.82 24.26 4.04
CA PHE A 62 -7.65 22.98 3.32
C PHE A 62 -7.38 21.82 4.27
N GLY A 63 -6.28 21.89 5.02
CA GLY A 63 -5.91 20.92 6.04
C GLY A 63 -5.15 21.62 7.16
N TYR A 64 -5.60 21.43 8.38
CA TYR A 64 -4.98 21.98 9.58
C TYR A 64 -5.30 21.13 10.79
N VAL A 65 -4.54 21.30 11.84
CA VAL A 65 -4.79 20.68 13.14
C VAL A 65 -5.39 21.73 14.05
N ASP A 66 -6.50 21.39 14.72
CA ASP A 66 -7.16 22.28 15.67
C ASP A 66 -6.49 22.26 17.07
N ASP A 67 -7.03 23.05 18.00
CA ASP A 67 -6.50 23.16 19.36
C ASP A 67 -6.60 21.86 20.18
N ASN A 68 -7.42 20.91 19.74
CA ASN A 68 -7.55 19.60 20.37
C ASN A 68 -6.55 18.56 19.79
N GLY A 69 -5.87 18.91 18.71
CA GLY A 69 -4.98 18.02 18.00
C GLY A 69 -5.66 17.24 16.87
N ASP A 70 -6.89 17.56 16.52
CA ASP A 70 -7.66 16.88 15.49
C ASP A 70 -7.43 17.51 14.12
N TYR A 71 -7.30 16.67 13.09
CA TYR A 71 -7.22 17.14 11.71
C TYR A 71 -8.57 17.68 11.25
N GLN A 72 -8.55 18.85 10.63
CA GLN A 72 -9.72 19.57 10.15
C GLN A 72 -9.47 20.14 8.75
N GLY A 73 -10.54 20.47 8.03
CA GLY A 73 -10.48 21.21 6.79
C GLY A 73 -11.12 20.50 5.60
N TYR A 74 -11.06 21.18 4.47
CA TYR A 74 -11.71 20.74 3.23
C TYR A 74 -11.14 19.40 2.73
N ASP A 75 -9.83 19.24 2.69
CA ASP A 75 -9.15 18.03 2.26
C ASP A 75 -9.40 16.86 3.24
N VAL A 76 -9.45 17.18 4.54
CA VAL A 76 -9.75 16.21 5.61
C VAL A 76 -11.17 15.68 5.51
N TYR A 77 -12.14 16.52 5.14
CA TYR A 77 -13.52 16.07 4.88
C TYR A 77 -13.57 15.02 3.77
N PHE A 78 -12.82 15.22 2.67
CA PHE A 78 -12.73 14.22 1.60
C PHE A 78 -12.01 12.95 2.06
N ALA A 79 -10.97 13.08 2.88
CA ALA A 79 -10.28 11.94 3.48
C ALA A 79 -11.23 11.08 4.32
N GLU A 80 -12.01 11.71 5.21
CA GLU A 80 -13.01 11.02 6.04
C GLU A 80 -14.06 10.30 5.19
N ARG A 81 -14.52 10.96 4.12
CA ARG A 81 -15.46 10.33 3.20
C ARG A 81 -14.86 9.12 2.50
N LEU A 82 -13.62 9.21 2.03
CA LEU A 82 -12.90 8.11 1.40
C LEU A 82 -12.73 6.93 2.37
N GLY A 83 -12.26 7.18 3.59
CA GLY A 83 -12.11 6.13 4.59
C GLY A 83 -13.43 5.42 4.91
N LYS A 84 -14.52 6.20 5.04
CA LYS A 84 -15.86 5.66 5.25
C LYS A 84 -16.35 4.81 4.09
N ASP A 85 -16.17 5.28 2.86
CA ASP A 85 -16.63 4.58 1.66
C ASP A 85 -15.83 3.28 1.40
N LEU A 86 -14.55 3.26 1.79
CA LEU A 86 -13.71 2.06 1.75
C LEU A 86 -13.91 1.13 2.95
N GLY A 87 -14.50 1.60 4.03
CA GLY A 87 -14.68 0.85 5.28
C GLY A 87 -13.37 0.64 6.06
N VAL A 88 -12.43 1.58 5.95
CA VAL A 88 -11.11 1.52 6.59
C VAL A 88 -10.89 2.71 7.51
N LYS A 89 -9.97 2.56 8.47
CA LYS A 89 -9.51 3.67 9.31
C LYS A 89 -8.54 4.56 8.53
N ILE A 90 -8.53 5.84 8.84
CA ILE A 90 -7.59 6.78 8.27
C ILE A 90 -6.43 6.99 9.24
N ASN A 91 -5.23 6.84 8.72
CA ASN A 91 -4.01 7.29 9.35
C ASN A 91 -3.54 8.57 8.65
N TYR A 92 -3.72 9.71 9.31
CA TYR A 92 -3.28 10.98 8.76
C TYR A 92 -1.78 11.15 8.85
N VAL A 93 -1.16 11.52 7.73
CA VAL A 93 0.27 11.84 7.65
C VAL A 93 0.40 13.31 7.30
N SER A 94 0.93 14.10 8.25
CA SER A 94 1.23 15.51 7.98
C SER A 94 2.21 15.63 6.82
N THR A 95 1.86 16.43 5.82
CA THR A 95 2.69 16.64 4.64
C THR A 95 2.88 18.13 4.36
N GLU A 96 3.94 18.42 3.61
CA GLU A 96 4.21 19.75 3.06
C GLU A 96 4.12 19.72 1.55
N ALA A 97 3.98 20.91 0.94
CA ALA A 97 3.84 21.02 -0.50
C ALA A 97 4.99 20.38 -1.30
N ALA A 98 6.21 20.43 -0.77
CA ALA A 98 7.39 19.86 -1.41
C ALA A 98 7.44 18.33 -1.36
N ASN A 99 6.84 17.71 -0.34
CA ASN A 99 6.99 16.27 -0.06
C ASN A 99 5.90 15.39 -0.68
N ARG A 100 4.88 15.99 -1.29
CA ARG A 100 3.68 15.25 -1.76
C ARG A 100 4.00 14.15 -2.75
N VAL A 101 4.84 14.44 -3.75
CA VAL A 101 5.26 13.46 -4.77
C VAL A 101 6.11 12.37 -4.11
N GLU A 102 7.13 12.74 -3.36
CA GLU A 102 8.03 11.81 -2.68
C GLU A 102 7.29 10.84 -1.76
N TYR A 103 6.29 11.34 -1.01
CA TYR A 103 5.53 10.49 -0.09
C TYR A 103 4.69 9.44 -0.81
N LEU A 104 4.21 9.73 -2.01
CA LEU A 104 3.56 8.75 -2.87
C LEU A 104 4.58 7.77 -3.47
N GLU A 105 5.66 8.27 -4.07
CA GLU A 105 6.69 7.44 -4.71
C GLU A 105 7.37 6.47 -3.73
N THR A 106 7.48 6.85 -2.46
CA THR A 106 8.09 6.01 -1.42
C THR A 106 7.10 5.13 -0.65
N GLY A 107 5.80 5.20 -0.96
CA GLY A 107 4.77 4.46 -0.26
C GLY A 107 4.57 4.88 1.20
N LYS A 108 5.04 6.07 1.58
CA LYS A 108 4.79 6.64 2.91
C LYS A 108 3.31 6.95 3.12
N VAL A 109 2.62 7.28 2.05
CA VAL A 109 1.17 7.45 2.00
C VAL A 109 0.59 6.71 0.79
N ASP A 110 -0.66 6.33 0.90
CA ASP A 110 -1.41 5.70 -0.21
C ASP A 110 -2.07 6.76 -1.09
N VAL A 111 -2.47 7.88 -0.48
CA VAL A 111 -3.18 8.98 -1.14
C VAL A 111 -2.70 10.32 -0.59
N ILE A 112 -2.69 11.34 -1.42
CA ILE A 112 -2.50 12.74 -1.02
C ILE A 112 -3.81 13.51 -1.24
N LEU A 113 -4.30 14.13 -0.17
CA LEU A 113 -5.37 15.13 -0.17
C LEU A 113 -4.85 16.39 0.52
N ALA A 114 -4.11 17.20 -0.22
CA ALA A 114 -3.38 18.35 0.32
C ALA A 114 -3.30 19.47 -0.73
N ASN A 115 -4.46 19.93 -1.23
CA ASN A 115 -4.54 20.96 -2.28
C ASN A 115 -3.53 20.71 -3.42
N PHE A 116 -3.57 19.48 -3.96
CA PHE A 116 -2.55 18.99 -4.88
C PHE A 116 -2.99 19.21 -6.33
N THR A 117 -2.59 20.36 -6.89
CA THR A 117 -2.91 20.75 -8.26
C THR A 117 -2.27 19.79 -9.27
N VAL A 118 -3.05 19.36 -10.25
CA VAL A 118 -2.57 18.58 -11.41
C VAL A 118 -1.68 19.48 -12.27
N THR A 119 -0.46 19.01 -12.54
CA THR A 119 0.44 19.60 -13.54
C THR A 119 1.06 18.48 -14.35
N ASP A 120 1.49 18.77 -15.58
CA ASP A 120 2.13 17.77 -16.45
C ASP A 120 3.34 17.11 -15.76
N GLU A 121 4.19 17.90 -15.13
CA GLU A 121 5.37 17.41 -14.39
C GLU A 121 5.00 16.40 -13.28
N ARG A 122 3.92 16.67 -12.56
CA ARG A 122 3.46 15.77 -11.48
C ARG A 122 2.78 14.52 -12.04
N ALA A 123 2.03 14.68 -13.12
CA ALA A 123 1.35 13.56 -13.78
C ALA A 123 2.32 12.56 -14.45
N GLU A 124 3.59 12.96 -14.68
CA GLU A 124 4.64 12.03 -15.08
C GLU A 124 5.11 11.10 -13.95
N LYS A 125 4.81 11.45 -12.68
CA LYS A 125 5.33 10.75 -11.51
C LYS A 125 4.25 10.04 -10.69
N VAL A 126 3.05 10.58 -10.66
CA VAL A 126 1.95 10.07 -9.84
C VAL A 126 0.63 10.16 -10.60
N ASP A 127 -0.28 9.24 -10.28
CA ASP A 127 -1.62 9.26 -10.84
C ASP A 127 -2.53 10.25 -10.10
N PHE A 128 -3.43 10.88 -10.83
CA PHE A 128 -4.45 11.76 -10.28
C PHE A 128 -5.85 11.19 -10.48
N ALA A 129 -6.66 11.27 -9.45
CA ALA A 129 -8.10 11.04 -9.53
C ALA A 129 -8.82 12.27 -10.15
N LEU A 130 -10.14 12.19 -10.25
CA LEU A 130 -10.96 13.33 -10.67
C LEU A 130 -10.77 14.51 -9.70
N PRO A 131 -10.61 15.74 -10.20
CA PRO A 131 -10.51 16.91 -9.36
C PRO A 131 -11.78 17.08 -8.50
N TYR A 132 -11.60 17.26 -7.20
CA TYR A 132 -12.68 17.54 -6.26
C TYR A 132 -12.82 19.03 -5.93
N MET A 133 -11.92 19.86 -6.46
CA MET A 133 -11.92 21.30 -6.28
C MET A 133 -11.28 22.01 -7.46
N ASN A 134 -11.83 23.16 -7.86
CA ASN A 134 -11.20 24.08 -8.80
C ASN A 134 -10.62 25.25 -8.02
N VAL A 135 -9.35 25.54 -8.21
CA VAL A 135 -8.66 26.68 -7.62
C VAL A 135 -8.37 27.69 -8.72
N GLY A 136 -8.87 28.90 -8.56
CA GLY A 136 -8.44 30.02 -9.40
C GLY A 136 -7.06 30.51 -8.95
N LEU A 137 -6.20 30.78 -9.93
CA LEU A 137 -4.94 31.48 -9.72
C LEU A 137 -5.14 32.98 -9.93
#